data_249d579c4335c0819e588736db9141e5
#
_entry.id   249d579c4335c0819e588736db9141e5
#
_cell.length_a   1.000
_cell.length_b   1.000
_cell.length_c   1.000
_cell.angle_alpha   90.00
_cell.angle_beta   90.00
_cell.angle_gamma   90.00
#
_symmetry.space_group_name_H-M   'P 1'
#
loop_
_entity.id
_entity.type
_entity.pdbx_description
1 polymer ?
#
loop_
_entity_poly.entity_id
_entity_poly.type
_entity_poly.pdbx_seq_one_letter_code
_entity_poly.pdbx_strand_id
1 'polypeptide(L)'
;SDTDAVIIAVPHPLHAKIAIEAFKYGKHVLVEKPIDITVSAAENLCAAAKKSGRVFAIMFNQRTNGLFRKAREIVKSGELGNLKRSVWIITNGYRTQSYYDSGEWRATWAGEGGGVLLNQAPHNLDIWQWICGMPSAVTAFCNAGKFHNIEVEDEATIYAEYENGATGVFITSTGDCPGTNRLEITGTRGKTVLENGILKLWKLKEDERDICRNSVEGFAEPETEYSEFTAEKEEAHAGVLKNFAGAILYGEELLSPGYDGINELMISNAAYLSEWTGNKRVALPFDTAEFDRLLKEKQISSEIKEKTVKKSTDKSCGKRWQVNW
;
A
#
# COMPACT_ATOMS: atom_id res chain seq x y z
N SER A 1 26.71 14.23 18.11
CA SER A 1 26.65 14.42 16.65
C SER A 1 25.64 15.51 16.36
N ASP A 2 25.89 16.36 15.40
CA ASP A 2 25.06 17.52 15.02
C ASP A 2 23.85 17.12 14.14
N THR A 3 23.48 15.83 14.16
CA THR A 3 22.36 15.28 13.39
C THR A 3 21.14 15.22 14.26
N ASP A 4 20.00 15.84 13.86
CA ASP A 4 18.73 15.82 14.58
C ASP A 4 17.77 14.76 14.08
N ALA A 5 17.87 14.42 12.79
CA ALA A 5 16.98 13.48 12.12
C ALA A 5 17.74 12.55 11.18
N VAL A 6 17.17 11.36 10.94
CA VAL A 6 17.70 10.38 10.00
C VAL A 6 16.63 9.95 9.01
N ILE A 7 17.06 9.67 7.77
CA ILE A 7 16.25 9.06 6.74
C ILE A 7 16.81 7.65 6.53
N ILE A 8 15.96 6.63 6.61
CA ILE A 8 16.36 5.22 6.52
C ILE A 8 15.89 4.68 5.18
N ALA A 9 16.83 4.39 4.28
CA ALA A 9 16.62 3.88 2.93
C ALA A 9 17.59 2.71 2.67
N VAL A 10 17.38 1.63 3.39
CA VAL A 10 18.18 0.40 3.37
C VAL A 10 17.30 -0.79 2.93
N PRO A 11 17.80 -2.03 2.79
CA PRO A 11 16.96 -3.20 2.61
C PRO A 11 15.89 -3.35 3.69
N HIS A 12 14.68 -3.76 3.30
CA HIS A 12 13.47 -3.77 4.12
C HIS A 12 13.64 -4.37 5.53
N PRO A 13 14.30 -5.56 5.71
CA PRO A 13 14.43 -6.18 7.03
C PRO A 13 15.29 -5.40 8.03
N LEU A 14 15.94 -4.32 7.58
CA LEU A 14 16.81 -3.48 8.42
C LEU A 14 16.11 -2.21 8.90
N HIS A 15 14.93 -1.87 8.36
CA HIS A 15 14.23 -0.62 8.65
C HIS A 15 13.94 -0.46 10.14
N ALA A 16 13.21 -1.40 10.73
CA ALA A 16 12.84 -1.32 12.15
C ALA A 16 14.07 -1.32 13.07
N LYS A 17 15.04 -2.18 12.80
CA LYS A 17 16.27 -2.27 13.62
C LYS A 17 17.03 -0.94 13.68
N ILE A 18 17.23 -0.31 12.52
CA ILE A 18 17.99 0.96 12.44
C ILE A 18 17.17 2.11 13.02
N ALA A 19 15.86 2.14 12.75
CA ALA A 19 14.97 3.16 13.30
C ALA A 19 14.89 3.12 14.82
N ILE A 20 14.77 1.92 15.42
CA ILE A 20 14.78 1.74 16.88
C ILE A 20 16.10 2.24 17.48
N GLU A 21 17.21 1.96 16.82
CA GLU A 21 18.51 2.46 17.29
C GLU A 21 18.59 3.99 17.19
N ALA A 22 18.11 4.60 16.10
CA ALA A 22 18.06 6.04 15.95
C ALA A 22 17.21 6.72 17.05
N PHE A 23 16.08 6.13 17.43
CA PHE A 23 15.25 6.62 18.54
C PHE A 23 15.96 6.57 19.89
N LYS A 24 16.78 5.55 20.16
CA LYS A 24 17.60 5.49 21.38
C LYS A 24 18.59 6.66 21.47
N TYR A 25 19.07 7.15 20.34
CA TYR A 25 19.92 8.34 20.28
C TYR A 25 19.13 9.64 20.16
N GLY A 26 17.82 9.61 20.39
CA GLY A 26 16.96 10.79 20.40
C GLY A 26 16.76 11.45 19.05
N LYS A 27 16.93 10.71 17.94
CA LYS A 27 16.78 11.26 16.58
C LYS A 27 15.31 11.18 16.12
N HIS A 28 14.89 12.14 15.28
CA HIS A 28 13.67 12.02 14.49
C HIS A 28 13.92 11.06 13.33
N VAL A 29 12.90 10.31 12.90
CA VAL A 29 13.06 9.25 11.90
C VAL A 29 12.04 9.38 10.79
N LEU A 30 12.53 9.35 9.55
CA LEU A 30 11.74 9.06 8.35
C LEU A 30 12.24 7.74 7.76
N VAL A 31 11.37 6.75 7.68
CA VAL A 31 11.70 5.43 7.13
C VAL A 31 11.10 5.25 5.75
N GLU A 32 11.84 4.59 4.85
CA GLU A 32 11.29 4.12 3.57
C GLU A 32 10.24 3.02 3.79
N LYS A 33 9.38 2.87 2.79
CA LYS A 33 8.40 1.79 2.74
C LYS A 33 9.03 0.46 2.24
N PRO A 34 8.49 -0.69 2.68
CA PRO A 34 7.56 -0.89 3.79
C PRO A 34 8.22 -0.51 5.13
N ILE A 35 7.42 -0.34 6.17
CA ILE A 35 7.96 0.00 7.51
C ILE A 35 8.96 -1.05 8.04
N ASP A 36 8.70 -2.32 7.70
CA ASP A 36 9.55 -3.53 7.88
C ASP A 36 8.93 -4.66 7.05
N ILE A 37 9.38 -5.91 7.22
CA ILE A 37 8.81 -7.09 6.53
C ILE A 37 7.81 -7.86 7.38
N THR A 38 7.75 -7.63 8.70
CA THR A 38 6.83 -8.28 9.63
C THR A 38 6.08 -7.27 10.49
N VAL A 39 4.80 -7.56 10.77
CA VAL A 39 3.98 -6.75 11.67
C VAL A 39 4.60 -6.69 13.07
N SER A 40 5.17 -7.78 13.57
CA SER A 40 5.82 -7.83 14.89
C SER A 40 7.01 -6.86 15.01
N ALA A 41 7.85 -6.76 13.95
CA ALA A 41 8.95 -5.80 13.91
C ALA A 41 8.43 -4.35 13.83
N ALA A 42 7.37 -4.11 13.04
CA ALA A 42 6.73 -2.81 12.94
C ALA A 42 6.10 -2.36 14.27
N GLU A 43 5.45 -3.27 15.02
CA GLU A 43 4.92 -3.00 16.35
C GLU A 43 6.03 -2.59 17.35
N ASN A 44 7.14 -3.30 17.33
CA ASN A 44 8.32 -2.97 18.14
C ASN A 44 8.88 -1.58 17.79
N LEU A 45 8.94 -1.27 16.50
CA LEU A 45 9.36 0.05 16.02
C LEU A 45 8.40 1.15 16.50
N CYS A 46 7.09 0.94 16.32
CA CYS A 46 6.07 1.89 16.78
C CYS A 46 6.14 2.13 18.29
N ALA A 47 6.36 1.07 19.09
CA ALA A 47 6.54 1.18 20.55
C ALA A 47 7.79 1.99 20.91
N ALA A 48 8.92 1.78 20.22
CA ALA A 48 10.15 2.54 20.40
C ALA A 48 9.97 4.02 20.00
N ALA A 49 9.31 4.29 18.88
CA ALA A 49 8.99 5.64 18.43
C ALA A 49 8.15 6.40 19.48
N LYS A 50 7.07 5.76 19.97
CA LYS A 50 6.20 6.32 21.01
C LYS A 50 6.98 6.64 22.30
N LYS A 51 7.85 5.73 22.73
CA LYS A 51 8.70 5.92 23.91
C LYS A 51 9.70 7.05 23.75
N SER A 52 10.22 7.28 22.54
CA SER A 52 11.21 8.32 22.25
C SER A 52 10.64 9.73 22.29
N GLY A 53 9.34 9.89 22.00
CA GLY A 53 8.67 11.19 21.83
C GLY A 53 9.18 11.98 20.62
N ARG A 54 9.89 11.35 19.69
CA ARG A 54 10.43 11.97 18.47
C ARG A 54 9.44 11.87 17.31
N VAL A 55 9.57 12.78 16.35
CA VAL A 55 8.78 12.71 15.10
C VAL A 55 9.15 11.44 14.35
N PHE A 56 8.13 10.67 13.98
CA PHE A 56 8.24 9.43 13.23
C PHE A 56 7.35 9.48 12.00
N ALA A 57 7.96 9.42 10.82
CA ALA A 57 7.27 9.44 9.52
C ALA A 57 7.68 8.24 8.65
N ILE A 58 6.84 7.92 7.67
CA ILE A 58 7.11 6.91 6.64
C ILE A 58 6.97 7.53 5.24
N MET A 59 7.74 7.03 4.26
CA MET A 59 7.80 7.59 2.91
C MET A 59 6.62 7.12 2.04
N PHE A 60 5.39 7.46 2.43
CA PHE A 60 4.21 7.25 1.60
C PHE A 60 3.98 8.45 0.68
N ASN A 61 4.87 8.61 -0.28
CA ASN A 61 4.90 9.77 -1.18
C ASN A 61 3.62 9.92 -2.02
N GLN A 62 2.88 8.83 -2.29
CA GLN A 62 1.61 8.90 -3.02
C GLN A 62 0.50 9.63 -2.24
N ARG A 63 0.60 9.78 -0.93
CA ARG A 63 -0.31 10.64 -0.17
C ARG A 63 -0.21 12.13 -0.53
N THR A 64 0.82 12.55 -1.30
CA THR A 64 0.92 13.90 -1.86
C THR A 64 0.08 14.07 -3.13
N ASN A 65 -0.37 12.98 -3.76
CA ASN A 65 -1.17 13.03 -4.99
C ASN A 65 -2.56 13.62 -4.73
N GLY A 66 -2.89 14.68 -5.47
CA GLY A 66 -4.16 15.41 -5.30
C GLY A 66 -5.40 14.57 -5.58
N LEU A 67 -5.32 13.59 -6.51
CA LEU A 67 -6.47 12.74 -6.83
C LEU A 67 -6.75 11.71 -5.74
N PHE A 68 -5.71 11.12 -5.12
CA PHE A 68 -5.89 10.24 -3.96
C PHE A 68 -6.41 10.99 -2.75
N ARG A 69 -5.95 12.24 -2.53
CA ARG A 69 -6.50 13.13 -1.48
C ARG A 69 -7.96 13.44 -1.73
N LYS A 70 -8.33 13.75 -2.98
CA LYS A 70 -9.72 14.03 -3.35
C LYS A 70 -10.61 12.80 -3.21
N ALA A 71 -10.14 11.62 -3.64
CA ALA A 71 -10.86 10.36 -3.44
C ALA A 71 -11.09 10.08 -1.94
N ARG A 72 -10.07 10.30 -1.10
CA ARG A 72 -10.18 10.18 0.35
C ARG A 72 -11.18 11.18 0.95
N GLU A 73 -11.13 12.43 0.54
CA GLU A 73 -12.09 13.46 0.96
C GLU A 73 -13.54 13.03 0.66
N ILE A 74 -13.82 12.60 -0.58
CA ILE A 74 -15.13 12.12 -1.02
C ILE A 74 -15.61 10.95 -0.15
N VAL A 75 -14.75 9.97 0.12
CA VAL A 75 -15.13 8.81 0.94
C VAL A 75 -15.32 9.19 2.41
N LYS A 76 -14.37 9.96 2.99
CA LYS A 76 -14.40 10.31 4.42
C LYS A 76 -15.45 11.35 4.78
N SER A 77 -15.85 12.23 3.86
CA SER A 77 -16.96 13.16 4.05
C SER A 77 -18.33 12.47 4.06
N GLY A 78 -18.40 11.19 3.66
CA GLY A 78 -19.66 10.46 3.52
C GLY A 78 -20.42 10.79 2.23
N GLU A 79 -19.81 11.48 1.28
CA GLU A 79 -20.45 11.87 0.02
C GLU A 79 -20.92 10.66 -0.80
N LEU A 80 -20.22 9.52 -0.70
CA LEU A 80 -20.63 8.24 -1.30
C LEU A 80 -21.59 7.41 -0.43
N GLY A 81 -22.00 7.92 0.75
CA GLY A 81 -22.78 7.12 1.70
C GLY A 81 -21.96 5.99 2.32
N ASN A 82 -22.62 4.88 2.65
CA ASN A 82 -21.94 3.70 3.17
C ASN A 82 -21.15 2.99 2.08
N LEU A 83 -19.89 2.68 2.32
CA LEU A 83 -19.06 1.89 1.42
C LEU A 83 -19.72 0.53 1.16
N LYS A 84 -19.80 0.13 -0.11
CA LYS A 84 -20.31 -1.17 -0.57
C LYS A 84 -19.19 -2.04 -1.12
N ARG A 85 -18.33 -1.45 -1.96
CA ARG A 85 -17.26 -2.18 -2.62
C ARG A 85 -16.14 -1.23 -3.06
N SER A 86 -14.90 -1.73 -2.97
CA SER A 86 -13.75 -1.13 -3.65
C SER A 86 -13.07 -2.17 -4.54
N VAL A 87 -12.66 -1.76 -5.74
CA VAL A 87 -11.87 -2.61 -6.65
C VAL A 87 -10.69 -1.80 -7.13
N TRP A 88 -9.48 -2.32 -6.90
CA TRP A 88 -8.27 -1.74 -7.46
C TRP A 88 -7.50 -2.76 -8.26
N ILE A 89 -7.36 -2.50 -9.56
CA ILE A 89 -6.47 -3.24 -10.44
C ILE A 89 -5.26 -2.34 -10.67
N ILE A 90 -4.09 -2.78 -10.23
CA ILE A 90 -2.82 -2.06 -10.34
C ILE A 90 -1.74 -2.99 -10.87
N THR A 91 -1.67 -3.14 -12.19
CA THR A 91 -0.74 -4.03 -12.88
C THR A 91 0.18 -3.29 -13.85
N ASN A 92 0.12 -1.94 -13.86
CA ASN A 92 0.95 -1.09 -14.73
C ASN A 92 2.42 -0.99 -14.29
N GLY A 93 2.80 -1.78 -13.29
CA GLY A 93 4.16 -1.85 -12.75
C GLY A 93 5.07 -2.88 -13.41
N TYR A 94 4.94 -3.17 -14.72
CA TYR A 94 5.71 -4.19 -15.42
C TYR A 94 7.21 -4.18 -15.07
N ARG A 95 7.75 -5.35 -14.83
CA ARG A 95 9.18 -5.59 -14.61
C ARG A 95 9.71 -6.65 -15.57
N THR A 96 10.96 -6.56 -15.92
CA THR A 96 11.66 -7.60 -16.71
C THR A 96 12.40 -8.52 -15.75
N GLN A 97 12.77 -9.73 -16.19
CA GLN A 97 13.64 -10.63 -15.42
C GLN A 97 14.94 -9.91 -14.99
N SER A 98 15.52 -9.09 -15.86
CA SER A 98 16.72 -8.29 -15.57
C SER A 98 16.56 -7.33 -14.39
N TYR A 99 15.34 -6.87 -14.07
CA TYR A 99 15.10 -6.09 -12.85
C TYR A 99 15.32 -6.95 -11.60
N TYR A 100 14.79 -8.15 -11.60
CA TYR A 100 14.91 -9.09 -10.48
C TYR A 100 16.33 -9.64 -10.33
N ASP A 101 17.08 -9.77 -11.43
CA ASP A 101 18.47 -10.22 -11.43
C ASP A 101 19.48 -9.11 -11.06
N SER A 102 19.00 -7.88 -10.81
CA SER A 102 19.87 -6.72 -10.56
C SER A 102 20.46 -6.64 -9.15
N GLY A 103 20.10 -7.54 -8.25
CA GLY A 103 20.59 -7.58 -6.89
C GLY A 103 20.34 -8.94 -6.26
N GLU A 104 21.29 -9.41 -5.46
CA GLU A 104 21.23 -10.71 -4.77
C GLU A 104 20.05 -10.82 -3.80
N TRP A 105 19.68 -9.71 -3.17
CA TRP A 105 18.59 -9.64 -2.20
C TRP A 105 17.20 -9.57 -2.83
N ARG A 106 17.13 -9.15 -4.14
CA ARG A 106 15.84 -8.92 -4.80
C ARG A 106 15.09 -10.22 -5.07
N ALA A 107 13.76 -10.15 -4.89
CA ALA A 107 12.84 -11.24 -5.15
C ALA A 107 13.23 -12.55 -4.43
N THR A 108 13.75 -12.41 -3.20
CA THR A 108 14.04 -13.54 -2.31
C THR A 108 13.38 -13.34 -0.95
N TRP A 109 12.90 -14.42 -0.35
CA TRP A 109 12.31 -14.36 1.00
C TRP A 109 13.33 -13.91 2.04
N ALA A 110 14.59 -14.34 1.91
CA ALA A 110 15.65 -13.98 2.84
C ALA A 110 16.10 -12.52 2.73
N GLY A 111 16.12 -11.96 1.51
CA GLY A 111 16.64 -10.62 1.25
C GLY A 111 15.59 -9.52 1.25
N GLU A 112 14.43 -9.77 0.65
CA GLU A 112 13.38 -8.76 0.44
C GLU A 112 12.17 -8.99 1.36
N GLY A 113 11.94 -10.25 1.76
CA GLY A 113 10.83 -10.64 2.63
C GLY A 113 9.50 -10.87 1.91
N GLY A 114 9.46 -10.66 0.58
CA GLY A 114 8.31 -10.81 -0.28
C GLY A 114 8.55 -10.21 -1.66
N GLY A 115 7.54 -10.22 -2.51
CA GLY A 115 7.60 -9.75 -3.88
C GLY A 115 6.79 -8.47 -4.14
N VAL A 116 5.81 -8.57 -5.05
CA VAL A 116 5.03 -7.40 -5.48
C VAL A 116 4.32 -6.71 -4.32
N LEU A 117 3.81 -7.43 -3.34
CA LEU A 117 3.07 -6.87 -2.19
C LEU A 117 3.98 -6.07 -1.25
N LEU A 118 5.25 -6.46 -1.08
CA LEU A 118 6.20 -5.76 -0.18
C LEU A 118 7.10 -4.75 -0.88
N ASN A 119 7.27 -4.85 -2.21
CA ASN A 119 8.16 -3.93 -2.92
C ASN A 119 7.41 -2.93 -3.80
N GLN A 120 6.57 -3.38 -4.72
CA GLN A 120 5.91 -2.49 -5.70
C GLN A 120 4.60 -1.93 -5.17
N ALA A 121 3.81 -2.73 -4.48
CA ALA A 121 2.44 -2.39 -4.05
C ALA A 121 2.25 -1.78 -2.65
N PRO A 122 3.26 -1.59 -1.76
CA PRO A 122 3.02 -0.99 -0.44
C PRO A 122 2.35 0.37 -0.51
N HIS A 123 2.76 1.24 -1.45
CA HIS A 123 2.10 2.53 -1.65
C HIS A 123 0.61 2.39 -2.00
N ASN A 124 0.27 1.38 -2.81
CA ASN A 124 -1.11 1.16 -3.25
C ASN A 124 -1.93 0.56 -2.11
N LEU A 125 -1.39 -0.39 -1.35
CA LEU A 125 -2.05 -0.93 -0.17
C LEU A 125 -2.25 0.16 0.89
N ASP A 126 -1.27 1.06 1.07
CA ASP A 126 -1.42 2.23 1.93
C ASP A 126 -2.56 3.13 1.47
N ILE A 127 -2.57 3.56 0.21
CA ILE A 127 -3.64 4.41 -0.34
C ILE A 127 -5.00 3.71 -0.25
N TRP A 128 -5.07 2.41 -0.52
CA TRP A 128 -6.32 1.65 -0.46
C TRP A 128 -6.94 1.67 0.94
N GLN A 129 -6.16 1.34 1.97
CA GLN A 129 -6.64 1.40 3.35
C GLN A 129 -6.84 2.85 3.84
N TRP A 130 -6.01 3.78 3.38
CA TRP A 130 -6.11 5.19 3.76
C TRP A 130 -7.41 5.84 3.27
N ILE A 131 -7.89 5.44 2.10
CA ILE A 131 -9.17 5.88 1.53
C ILE A 131 -10.33 5.06 2.11
N CYS A 132 -10.28 3.73 2.00
CA CYS A 132 -11.42 2.84 2.28
C CYS A 132 -11.51 2.39 3.75
N GLY A 133 -10.44 2.55 4.54
CA GLY A 133 -10.30 2.00 5.88
C GLY A 133 -9.67 0.61 5.88
N MET A 134 -9.29 0.13 7.07
CA MET A 134 -8.74 -1.21 7.25
C MET A 134 -9.82 -2.27 7.06
N PRO A 135 -9.54 -3.35 6.32
CA PRO A 135 -10.44 -4.50 6.30
C PRO A 135 -10.43 -5.24 7.64
N SER A 136 -11.51 -5.97 7.91
CA SER A 136 -11.60 -6.86 9.08
C SER A 136 -11.07 -8.27 8.81
N ALA A 137 -10.98 -8.66 7.53
CA ALA A 137 -10.38 -9.91 7.10
C ALA A 137 -9.95 -9.85 5.64
N VAL A 138 -9.02 -10.75 5.25
CA VAL A 138 -8.62 -10.94 3.86
C VAL A 138 -8.56 -12.43 3.51
N THR A 139 -8.79 -12.73 2.23
CA THR A 139 -8.46 -14.00 1.57
C THR A 139 -7.65 -13.67 0.34
N ALA A 140 -6.53 -14.34 0.11
CA ALA A 140 -5.64 -13.97 -0.97
C ALA A 140 -5.08 -15.17 -1.74
N PHE A 141 -4.67 -14.90 -2.98
CA PHE A 141 -3.91 -15.76 -3.87
C PHE A 141 -2.64 -15.00 -4.26
N CYS A 142 -1.48 -15.50 -3.85
CA CYS A 142 -0.17 -14.89 -4.10
C CYS A 142 0.68 -15.86 -4.93
N ASN A 143 0.79 -15.60 -6.23
CA ASN A 143 1.45 -16.52 -7.15
C ASN A 143 2.94 -16.20 -7.24
N ALA A 144 3.77 -17.07 -6.65
CA ALA A 144 5.22 -16.95 -6.71
C ALA A 144 5.77 -17.41 -8.06
N GLY A 145 6.66 -16.61 -8.66
CA GLY A 145 7.34 -16.97 -9.89
C GLY A 145 6.43 -17.28 -11.07
N LYS A 146 5.24 -16.68 -11.14
CA LYS A 146 4.26 -16.95 -12.20
C LYS A 146 4.73 -16.46 -13.56
N PHE A 147 5.35 -15.28 -13.59
CA PHE A 147 5.80 -14.60 -14.81
C PHE A 147 7.32 -14.46 -14.88
N HIS A 148 8.02 -14.61 -13.76
CA HIS A 148 9.46 -14.43 -13.64
C HIS A 148 10.09 -15.61 -12.92
N ASN A 149 11.38 -15.86 -13.16
CA ASN A 149 12.14 -16.84 -12.41
C ASN A 149 12.57 -16.23 -11.06
N ILE A 150 11.66 -16.24 -10.09
CA ILE A 150 11.82 -15.68 -8.75
C ILE A 150 11.10 -16.57 -7.71
N GLU A 151 11.48 -16.48 -6.45
CA GLU A 151 10.89 -17.31 -5.38
C GLU A 151 9.73 -16.65 -4.62
N VAL A 152 9.53 -15.34 -4.84
CA VAL A 152 8.46 -14.56 -4.23
C VAL A 152 7.34 -14.31 -5.23
N GLU A 153 6.22 -13.75 -4.80
CA GLU A 153 5.09 -13.49 -5.68
C GLU A 153 5.34 -12.30 -6.62
N ASP A 154 4.96 -12.45 -7.86
CA ASP A 154 4.93 -11.42 -8.90
C ASP A 154 3.50 -11.07 -9.36
N GLU A 155 2.51 -11.76 -8.79
CA GLU A 155 1.08 -11.49 -8.90
C GLU A 155 0.38 -11.79 -7.58
N ALA A 156 -0.56 -10.94 -7.20
CA ALA A 156 -1.44 -11.17 -6.06
C ALA A 156 -2.86 -10.66 -6.31
N THR A 157 -3.84 -11.43 -5.83
CA THR A 157 -5.25 -11.03 -5.74
C THR A 157 -5.69 -11.16 -4.28
N ILE A 158 -6.17 -10.06 -3.70
CA ILE A 158 -6.66 -9.99 -2.33
C ILE A 158 -8.16 -9.69 -2.37
N TYR A 159 -8.97 -10.52 -1.73
CA TYR A 159 -10.35 -10.23 -1.38
C TYR A 159 -10.39 -9.76 0.07
N ALA A 160 -11.00 -8.61 0.32
CA ALA A 160 -11.09 -7.98 1.63
C ALA A 160 -12.55 -7.86 2.08
N GLU A 161 -12.78 -8.10 3.37
CA GLU A 161 -14.07 -7.92 4.04
C GLU A 161 -13.95 -6.77 5.03
N TYR A 162 -15.02 -5.98 5.17
CA TYR A 162 -15.12 -4.87 6.12
C TYR A 162 -16.24 -5.11 7.13
N GLU A 163 -16.12 -4.58 8.33
CA GLU A 163 -17.11 -4.77 9.40
C GLU A 163 -18.53 -4.33 9.01
N ASN A 164 -18.67 -3.31 8.16
CA ASN A 164 -19.94 -2.81 7.67
C ASN A 164 -20.56 -3.68 6.55
N GLY A 165 -19.94 -4.82 6.21
CA GLY A 165 -20.37 -5.71 5.13
C GLY A 165 -19.90 -5.29 3.74
N ALA A 166 -19.12 -4.22 3.61
CA ALA A 166 -18.47 -3.89 2.34
C ALA A 166 -17.41 -4.93 1.96
N THR A 167 -17.08 -4.97 0.69
CA THR A 167 -16.05 -5.85 0.15
C THR A 167 -14.99 -5.08 -0.62
N GLY A 168 -13.78 -5.63 -0.69
CA GLY A 168 -12.69 -5.07 -1.48
C GLY A 168 -12.02 -6.13 -2.35
N VAL A 169 -11.54 -5.73 -3.52
CA VAL A 169 -10.67 -6.55 -4.38
C VAL A 169 -9.47 -5.72 -4.77
N PHE A 170 -8.29 -6.25 -4.51
CA PHE A 170 -7.02 -5.66 -4.90
C PHE A 170 -6.25 -6.65 -5.76
N ILE A 171 -5.91 -6.26 -6.98
CA ILE A 171 -5.16 -7.08 -7.94
C ILE A 171 -3.89 -6.33 -8.31
N THR A 172 -2.74 -6.98 -8.15
CA THR A 172 -1.45 -6.41 -8.52
C THR A 172 -0.59 -7.44 -9.24
N SER A 173 0.19 -6.99 -10.21
CA SER A 173 1.11 -7.83 -10.98
C SER A 173 2.28 -7.01 -11.49
N THR A 174 3.43 -7.65 -11.65
CA THR A 174 4.58 -7.11 -12.37
C THR A 174 4.79 -7.76 -13.74
N GLY A 175 3.90 -8.67 -14.12
CA GLY A 175 3.95 -9.43 -15.40
C GLY A 175 3.10 -8.86 -16.53
N ASP A 176 2.27 -7.86 -16.29
CA ASP A 176 1.34 -7.33 -17.29
C ASP A 176 1.98 -6.23 -18.16
N CYS A 177 1.85 -6.37 -19.48
CA CYS A 177 2.27 -5.34 -20.43
C CYS A 177 1.37 -5.36 -21.68
N PRO A 178 0.53 -4.33 -21.92
CA PRO A 178 0.29 -3.18 -21.04
C PRO A 178 -0.48 -3.59 -19.77
N GLY A 179 -0.20 -2.88 -18.67
CA GLY A 179 -0.91 -3.07 -17.42
C GLY A 179 -2.07 -2.08 -17.24
N THR A 180 -2.83 -2.27 -16.18
CA THR A 180 -3.99 -1.44 -15.78
C THR A 180 -3.69 -0.72 -14.48
N ASN A 181 -4.18 0.52 -14.34
CA ASN A 181 -4.31 1.20 -13.05
C ASN A 181 -5.70 1.82 -12.97
N ARG A 182 -6.61 1.15 -12.24
CA ARG A 182 -8.00 1.57 -12.09
C ARG A 182 -8.48 1.27 -10.68
N LEU A 183 -8.79 2.32 -9.94
CA LEU A 183 -9.44 2.26 -8.63
C LEU A 183 -10.91 2.67 -8.79
N GLU A 184 -11.82 1.78 -8.41
CA GLU A 184 -13.26 2.05 -8.33
C GLU A 184 -13.73 1.86 -6.89
N ILE A 185 -14.49 2.85 -6.37
CA ILE A 185 -15.08 2.81 -5.03
C ILE A 185 -16.57 3.10 -5.18
N THR A 186 -17.41 2.18 -4.71
CA THR A 186 -18.86 2.26 -4.76
C THR A 186 -19.44 2.34 -3.35
N GLY A 187 -20.29 3.32 -3.13
CA GLY A 187 -21.06 3.48 -1.90
C GLY A 187 -22.57 3.52 -2.20
N THR A 188 -23.39 3.70 -1.17
CA THR A 188 -24.86 3.74 -1.32
C THR A 188 -25.37 5.04 -1.96
N ARG A 189 -24.54 6.08 -2.05
CA ARG A 189 -24.87 7.39 -2.63
C ARG A 189 -24.02 7.75 -3.84
N GLY A 190 -23.39 6.75 -4.48
CA GLY A 190 -22.63 6.97 -5.70
C GLY A 190 -21.38 6.13 -5.82
N LYS A 191 -20.56 6.47 -6.80
CA LYS A 191 -19.25 5.84 -7.01
C LYS A 191 -18.23 6.84 -7.52
N THR A 192 -16.96 6.52 -7.26
CA THR A 192 -15.83 7.22 -7.87
C THR A 192 -14.92 6.23 -8.59
N VAL A 193 -14.32 6.68 -9.69
CA VAL A 193 -13.35 5.90 -10.48
C VAL A 193 -12.15 6.78 -10.75
N LEU A 194 -10.98 6.32 -10.32
CA LEU A 194 -9.69 6.93 -10.68
C LEU A 194 -9.00 6.07 -11.72
N GLU A 195 -8.82 6.62 -12.90
CA GLU A 195 -8.17 5.97 -14.04
C GLU A 195 -7.58 7.03 -14.97
N ASN A 196 -6.41 6.76 -15.56
CA ASN A 196 -5.75 7.64 -16.52
C ASN A 196 -5.56 9.09 -16.04
N GLY A 197 -5.28 9.29 -14.73
CA GLY A 197 -5.08 10.62 -14.16
C GLY A 197 -6.34 11.48 -14.03
N ILE A 198 -7.51 10.86 -14.09
CA ILE A 198 -8.81 11.51 -13.93
C ILE A 198 -9.59 10.78 -12.83
N LEU A 199 -10.07 11.52 -11.84
CA LEU A 199 -11.01 11.04 -10.84
C LEU A 199 -12.44 11.44 -11.27
N LYS A 200 -13.25 10.44 -11.59
CA LYS A 200 -14.64 10.58 -11.98
C LYS A 200 -15.54 10.31 -10.78
N LEU A 201 -16.56 11.12 -10.58
CA LEU A 201 -17.53 10.98 -9.51
C LEU A 201 -18.94 10.97 -10.09
N TRP A 202 -19.69 9.92 -9.77
CA TRP A 202 -21.15 9.83 -9.96
C TRP A 202 -21.79 9.89 -8.58
N LYS A 203 -22.46 10.98 -8.29
CA LYS A 203 -23.15 11.23 -7.02
C LYS A 203 -24.63 11.09 -7.19
N LEU A 204 -25.26 10.26 -6.38
CA LEU A 204 -26.70 10.08 -6.37
C LEU A 204 -27.34 11.19 -5.51
N LYS A 205 -28.45 11.77 -5.97
CA LYS A 205 -29.21 12.75 -5.17
C LYS A 205 -29.83 12.11 -3.94
N GLU A 206 -30.21 10.85 -4.04
CA GLU A 206 -30.81 10.06 -2.96
C GLU A 206 -29.97 8.79 -2.71
N ASP A 207 -30.11 8.21 -1.51
CA ASP A 207 -29.48 6.92 -1.21
C ASP A 207 -30.19 5.82 -2.03
N GLU A 208 -29.42 5.00 -2.75
CA GLU A 208 -29.98 3.95 -3.60
C GLU A 208 -30.78 2.91 -2.79
N ARG A 209 -30.48 2.74 -1.49
CA ARG A 209 -31.24 1.84 -0.62
C ARG A 209 -32.63 2.35 -0.31
N ASP A 210 -32.80 3.67 -0.29
CA ASP A 210 -34.13 4.28 -0.07
C ASP A 210 -34.98 4.10 -1.31
N ILE A 211 -34.44 4.32 -2.52
CA ILE A 211 -35.09 4.01 -3.78
C ILE A 211 -35.45 2.52 -3.86
N CYS A 212 -34.48 1.64 -3.57
CA CYS A 212 -34.67 0.19 -3.60
C CYS A 212 -35.81 -0.29 -2.70
N ARG A 213 -36.03 0.34 -1.54
CA ARG A 213 -37.04 -0.06 -0.57
C ARG A 213 -38.41 0.53 -0.85
N ASN A 214 -38.46 1.76 -1.38
CA ASN A 214 -39.67 2.55 -1.43
C ASN A 214 -40.28 2.69 -2.84
N SER A 215 -39.49 2.42 -3.91
CA SER A 215 -40.00 2.49 -5.27
C SER A 215 -41.01 1.39 -5.55
N VAL A 216 -42.07 1.75 -6.24
CA VAL A 216 -43.04 0.81 -6.80
C VAL A 216 -42.68 0.36 -8.21
N GLU A 217 -41.67 0.98 -8.81
CA GLU A 217 -41.14 0.67 -10.13
C GLU A 217 -39.98 -0.30 -10.05
N GLY A 218 -40.00 -1.37 -10.85
CA GLY A 218 -38.96 -2.43 -10.80
C GLY A 218 -37.58 -2.01 -11.31
N PHE A 219 -37.50 -0.89 -12.03
CA PHE A 219 -36.27 -0.39 -12.66
C PHE A 219 -35.97 1.08 -12.32
N ALA A 220 -36.47 1.55 -11.17
CA ALA A 220 -36.22 2.92 -10.72
C ALA A 220 -34.70 3.09 -10.36
N GLU A 221 -34.11 4.19 -10.82
CA GLU A 221 -32.77 4.60 -10.49
C GLU A 221 -32.75 6.03 -9.93
N PRO A 222 -31.92 6.33 -8.90
CA PRO A 222 -31.73 7.69 -8.43
C PRO A 222 -31.15 8.61 -9.50
N GLU A 223 -31.56 9.88 -9.50
CA GLU A 223 -30.85 10.87 -10.31
C GLU A 223 -29.40 10.97 -9.95
N THR A 224 -28.55 11.06 -10.98
CA THR A 224 -27.08 11.04 -10.83
C THR A 224 -26.47 12.34 -11.34
N GLU A 225 -25.67 12.98 -10.51
CA GLU A 225 -24.79 14.09 -10.89
C GLU A 225 -23.41 13.52 -11.24
N TYR A 226 -22.77 14.07 -12.27
CA TYR A 226 -21.45 13.65 -12.73
C TYR A 226 -20.45 14.79 -12.64
N SER A 227 -19.24 14.49 -12.16
CA SER A 227 -18.11 15.42 -12.17
C SER A 227 -16.77 14.71 -12.38
N GLU A 228 -15.79 15.46 -12.87
CA GLU A 228 -14.43 15.00 -13.07
C GLU A 228 -13.45 15.92 -12.35
N PHE A 229 -12.37 15.34 -11.83
CA PHE A 229 -11.28 16.05 -11.18
C PHE A 229 -9.96 15.63 -11.80
N THR A 230 -9.10 16.62 -12.01
CA THR A 230 -7.68 16.45 -12.37
C THR A 230 -6.84 17.06 -11.27
N ALA A 231 -5.61 16.61 -11.12
CA ALA A 231 -4.69 17.21 -10.15
C ALA A 231 -3.50 17.84 -10.85
N GLU A 232 -2.94 18.86 -10.22
CA GLU A 232 -1.64 19.41 -10.58
C GLU A 232 -0.53 18.35 -10.30
N LYS A 233 0.68 18.65 -10.78
CA LYS A 233 1.83 17.79 -10.54
C LYS A 233 2.07 17.60 -9.04
N GLU A 234 2.16 16.35 -8.60
CA GLU A 234 2.42 16.00 -7.21
C GLU A 234 3.85 16.37 -6.77
N GLU A 235 4.01 16.69 -5.49
CA GLU A 235 5.32 16.92 -4.89
C GLU A 235 6.08 15.61 -4.57
N ALA A 236 5.41 14.48 -4.54
CA ALA A 236 5.97 13.15 -4.31
C ALA A 236 6.90 13.11 -3.07
N HIS A 237 8.10 12.55 -3.22
CA HIS A 237 9.07 12.46 -2.11
C HIS A 237 9.41 13.83 -1.49
N ALA A 238 9.53 14.88 -2.31
CA ALA A 238 9.83 16.22 -1.80
C ALA A 238 8.74 16.75 -0.86
N GLY A 239 7.47 16.46 -1.13
CA GLY A 239 6.36 16.84 -0.27
C GLY A 239 6.42 16.17 1.09
N VAL A 240 6.73 14.87 1.14
CA VAL A 240 6.90 14.15 2.42
C VAL A 240 8.11 14.68 3.20
N LEU A 241 9.23 14.94 2.53
CA LEU A 241 10.44 15.51 3.17
C LEU A 241 10.18 16.89 3.75
N LYS A 242 9.52 17.77 3.00
CA LYS A 242 9.14 19.11 3.49
C LYS A 242 8.23 19.03 4.72
N ASN A 243 7.19 18.18 4.65
CA ASN A 243 6.26 17.98 5.75
C ASN A 243 6.96 17.36 6.97
N PHE A 244 7.87 16.40 6.80
CA PHE A 244 8.67 15.83 7.89
C PHE A 244 9.52 16.91 8.57
N ALA A 245 10.19 17.76 7.79
CA ALA A 245 10.95 18.90 8.34
C ALA A 245 10.03 19.90 9.04
N GLY A 246 8.87 20.22 8.46
CA GLY A 246 7.86 21.09 9.06
C GLY A 246 7.33 20.56 10.39
N ALA A 247 7.11 19.25 10.47
CA ALA A 247 6.70 18.59 11.72
C ALA A 247 7.76 18.70 12.83
N ILE A 248 9.04 18.61 12.48
CA ILE A 248 10.15 18.76 13.43
C ILE A 248 10.30 20.21 13.89
N LEU A 249 10.26 21.17 12.96
CA LEU A 249 10.59 22.56 13.22
C LEU A 249 9.41 23.38 13.75
N TYR A 250 8.21 23.05 13.32
CA TYR A 250 7.02 23.89 13.54
C TYR A 250 5.85 23.13 14.16
N GLY A 251 5.97 21.80 14.37
CA GLY A 251 4.89 20.97 14.91
C GLY A 251 3.75 20.72 13.92
N GLU A 252 4.02 20.81 12.62
CA GLU A 252 3.03 20.49 11.58
C GLU A 252 2.53 19.04 11.70
N GLU A 253 1.26 18.82 11.35
CA GLU A 253 0.71 17.47 11.26
C GLU A 253 1.39 16.68 10.14
N LEU A 254 1.77 15.43 10.44
CA LEU A 254 2.40 14.56 9.45
C LEU A 254 1.39 14.08 8.42
N LEU A 255 1.73 14.23 7.15
CA LEU A 255 0.99 13.66 6.03
C LEU A 255 0.99 12.12 6.06
N SER A 256 2.11 11.55 6.45
CA SER A 256 2.32 10.10 6.57
C SER A 256 3.03 9.76 7.88
N PRO A 257 2.27 9.70 9.00
CA PRO A 257 2.82 9.25 10.27
C PRO A 257 3.44 7.87 10.14
N GLY A 258 4.61 7.65 10.75
CA GLY A 258 5.29 6.36 10.69
C GLY A 258 4.45 5.19 11.22
N TYR A 259 3.56 5.48 12.19
CA TYR A 259 2.62 4.51 12.74
C TYR A 259 1.66 3.92 11.70
N ASP A 260 1.34 4.66 10.63
CA ASP A 260 0.44 4.20 9.56
C ASP A 260 1.07 3.09 8.71
N GLY A 261 2.40 2.99 8.74
CA GLY A 261 3.13 1.96 7.99
C GLY A 261 2.75 0.52 8.37
N ILE A 262 2.22 0.32 9.59
CA ILE A 262 1.75 -1.00 10.03
C ILE A 262 0.50 -1.46 9.27
N ASN A 263 -0.32 -0.52 8.78
CA ASN A 263 -1.62 -0.84 8.18
C ASN A 263 -1.46 -1.58 6.85
N GLU A 264 -0.64 -1.06 5.94
CA GLU A 264 -0.39 -1.73 4.65
C GLU A 264 0.35 -3.05 4.85
N LEU A 265 1.32 -3.07 5.80
CA LEU A 265 2.07 -4.26 6.14
C LEU A 265 1.17 -5.36 6.72
N MET A 266 0.17 -4.99 7.53
CA MET A 266 -0.80 -5.93 8.07
C MET A 266 -1.64 -6.57 6.95
N ILE A 267 -2.02 -5.82 5.93
CA ILE A 267 -2.77 -6.36 4.78
C ILE A 267 -1.87 -7.31 3.97
N SER A 268 -0.64 -6.91 3.66
CA SER A 268 0.28 -7.73 2.87
C SER A 268 0.70 -9.02 3.61
N ASN A 269 1.01 -8.93 4.91
CA ASN A 269 1.35 -10.11 5.70
C ASN A 269 0.15 -11.05 5.88
N ALA A 270 -1.07 -10.52 6.06
CA ALA A 270 -2.29 -11.34 6.10
C ALA A 270 -2.57 -12.02 4.76
N ALA A 271 -2.27 -11.37 3.63
CA ALA A 271 -2.38 -11.96 2.31
C ALA A 271 -1.42 -13.15 2.14
N TYR A 272 -0.16 -13.01 2.56
CA TYR A 272 0.78 -14.13 2.58
C TYR A 272 0.32 -15.25 3.51
N LEU A 273 -0.14 -14.92 4.72
CA LEU A 273 -0.64 -15.92 5.67
C LEU A 273 -1.83 -16.68 5.09
N SER A 274 -2.75 -16.00 4.42
CA SER A 274 -3.86 -16.63 3.69
C SER A 274 -3.35 -17.64 2.67
N GLU A 275 -2.44 -17.23 1.78
CA GLU A 275 -1.86 -18.12 0.76
C GLU A 275 -1.14 -19.31 1.38
N TRP A 276 -0.28 -19.10 2.37
CA TRP A 276 0.53 -20.16 2.99
C TRP A 276 -0.28 -21.16 3.80
N THR A 277 -1.50 -20.80 4.18
CA THR A 277 -2.43 -21.68 4.91
C THR A 277 -3.52 -22.28 4.02
N GLY A 278 -3.37 -22.21 2.69
CA GLY A 278 -4.28 -22.77 1.70
C GLY A 278 -5.46 -21.84 1.38
N ASN A 279 -5.17 -20.57 1.19
CA ASN A 279 -6.10 -19.50 0.84
C ASN A 279 -7.25 -19.32 1.86
N LYS A 280 -6.93 -19.55 3.14
CA LYS A 280 -7.90 -19.39 4.21
C LYS A 280 -8.16 -17.91 4.48
N ARG A 281 -9.36 -17.61 4.93
CA ARG A 281 -9.73 -16.30 5.46
C ARG A 281 -8.90 -15.98 6.70
N VAL A 282 -8.21 -14.85 6.69
CA VAL A 282 -7.39 -14.33 7.80
C VAL A 282 -8.06 -13.09 8.35
N ALA A 283 -8.46 -13.13 9.63
CA ALA A 283 -8.99 -11.95 10.33
C ALA A 283 -7.86 -10.98 10.66
N LEU A 284 -8.15 -9.67 10.67
CA LEU A 284 -7.22 -8.64 11.08
C LEU A 284 -7.67 -8.01 12.42
N PRO A 285 -6.76 -7.85 13.40
CA PRO A 285 -5.37 -8.33 13.39
C PRO A 285 -5.27 -9.87 13.46
N PHE A 286 -4.18 -10.43 12.93
CA PHE A 286 -3.90 -11.87 12.93
C PHE A 286 -2.81 -12.24 13.96
N ASP A 287 -2.57 -13.55 14.14
CA ASP A 287 -1.46 -14.05 14.95
C ASP A 287 -0.10 -13.81 14.26
N THR A 288 0.62 -12.78 14.71
CA THR A 288 1.92 -12.40 14.17
C THR A 288 2.99 -13.47 14.39
N ALA A 289 2.89 -14.28 15.45
CA ALA A 289 3.87 -15.34 15.74
C ALA A 289 3.77 -16.48 14.71
N GLU A 290 2.56 -16.83 14.25
CA GLU A 290 2.36 -17.80 13.17
C GLU A 290 2.97 -17.28 11.86
N PHE A 291 2.71 -16.03 11.52
CA PHE A 291 3.30 -15.41 10.33
C PHE A 291 4.83 -15.43 10.37
N ASP A 292 5.43 -14.97 11.48
CA ASP A 292 6.88 -14.91 11.66
C ASP A 292 7.53 -16.28 11.53
N ARG A 293 6.89 -17.33 12.05
CA ARG A 293 7.35 -18.72 11.93
C ARG A 293 7.35 -19.17 10.47
N LEU A 294 6.26 -18.95 9.74
CA LEU A 294 6.13 -19.34 8.34
C LEU A 294 7.08 -18.57 7.43
N LEU A 295 7.23 -17.26 7.65
CA LEU A 295 8.21 -16.46 6.92
C LEU A 295 9.63 -16.97 7.18
N LYS A 296 9.95 -17.33 8.43
CA LYS A 296 11.26 -17.88 8.77
C LYS A 296 11.56 -19.19 8.04
N GLU A 297 10.57 -20.06 7.91
CA GLU A 297 10.71 -21.31 7.14
C GLU A 297 11.02 -21.03 5.66
N LYS A 298 10.32 -20.05 5.05
CA LYS A 298 10.60 -19.61 3.68
C LYS A 298 11.99 -18.96 3.54
N GLN A 299 12.41 -18.17 4.52
CA GLN A 299 13.76 -17.56 4.52
C GLN A 299 14.88 -18.61 4.61
N ILE A 300 14.67 -19.70 5.36
CA ILE A 300 15.64 -20.80 5.46
C ILE A 300 15.75 -21.58 4.15
N SER A 301 14.64 -21.74 3.43
CA SER A 301 14.61 -22.41 2.11
C SER A 301 14.95 -21.47 0.95
N SER A 302 15.19 -20.20 1.20
CA SER A 302 15.51 -19.19 0.18
C SER A 302 16.85 -19.47 -0.48
N GLU A 303 16.88 -19.50 -1.80
CA GLU A 303 18.11 -19.73 -2.57
C GLU A 303 18.90 -18.44 -2.77
N ILE A 304 20.19 -18.45 -2.44
CA ILE A 304 21.09 -17.32 -2.74
C ILE A 304 21.35 -17.31 -4.24
N LYS A 305 21.05 -16.18 -4.89
CA LYS A 305 21.34 -16.01 -6.31
C LYS A 305 22.87 -16.01 -6.56
N GLU A 306 23.38 -16.98 -7.30
CA GLU A 306 24.81 -17.13 -7.57
C GLU A 306 25.41 -16.04 -8.47
N LYS A 307 24.60 -15.31 -9.25
CA LYS A 307 25.09 -14.25 -10.17
C LYS A 307 24.13 -13.09 -10.28
N THR A 308 24.64 -11.90 -9.94
CA THR A 308 23.98 -10.63 -10.32
C THR A 308 24.47 -10.21 -11.71
N VAL A 309 23.55 -9.99 -12.62
CA VAL A 309 23.86 -9.38 -13.91
C VAL A 309 24.15 -7.90 -13.66
N LYS A 310 25.38 -7.44 -13.94
CA LYS A 310 25.69 -6.00 -13.89
C LYS A 310 24.77 -5.27 -14.88
N LYS A 311 23.86 -4.46 -14.39
CA LYS A 311 23.04 -3.58 -15.25
C LYS A 311 23.92 -2.51 -15.87
N SER A 312 23.75 -2.31 -17.17
CA SER A 312 23.97 -1.00 -17.72
C SER A 312 22.90 -0.06 -17.11
N THR A 313 23.32 1.05 -16.54
CA THR A 313 22.40 2.11 -16.10
C THR A 313 21.63 2.60 -17.32
N ASP A 314 20.42 2.08 -17.48
CA ASP A 314 19.55 2.49 -18.57
C ASP A 314 19.17 3.97 -18.34
N LYS A 315 19.37 4.79 -19.39
CA LYS A 315 18.98 6.21 -19.42
C LYS A 315 17.49 6.42 -19.19
N SER A 316 16.66 5.35 -19.22
CA SER A 316 15.23 5.37 -18.88
C SER A 316 14.97 5.44 -17.38
N CYS A 317 15.99 5.31 -16.51
CA CYS A 317 15.81 5.34 -15.05
C CYS A 317 15.13 6.62 -14.57
N GLY A 318 15.39 7.77 -15.23
CA GLY A 318 14.71 9.04 -14.96
C GLY A 318 13.23 9.09 -15.39
N LYS A 319 12.78 8.19 -16.29
CA LYS A 319 11.38 8.10 -16.71
C LYS A 319 10.53 7.21 -15.78
N ARG A 320 11.14 6.38 -14.95
CA ARG A 320 10.44 5.47 -14.02
C ARG A 320 9.64 6.20 -12.95
N TRP A 321 10.02 7.42 -12.61
CA TRP A 321 9.36 8.27 -11.64
C TRP A 321 8.27 9.16 -12.27
N GLN A 322 8.11 9.09 -13.59
CA GLN A 322 7.04 9.76 -14.34
C GLN A 322 5.91 8.78 -14.66
N VAL A 323 5.58 7.89 -13.74
CA VAL A 323 4.40 7.04 -13.90
C VAL A 323 3.18 7.94 -13.79
N ASN A 324 2.42 8.05 -14.86
CA ASN A 324 1.09 8.66 -14.82
C ASN A 324 0.20 7.73 -13.97
N TRP A 325 -0.04 8.13 -12.75
CA TRP A 325 -0.93 7.47 -11.81
C TRP A 325 -2.38 7.63 -12.22
#